data_fbc481b236d2cbdd5399b9e463f8a50a
#
_entry.id   fbc481b236d2cbdd5399b9e463f8a50a
#
_cell.length_a   1.000
_cell.length_b   1.000
_cell.length_c   1.000
_cell.angle_alpha   90.00
_cell.angle_beta   90.00
_cell.angle_gamma   90.00
#
_symmetry.space_group_name_H-M   'P 1'
#
loop_
_entity.id
_entity.type
_entity.pdbx_description
1 polymer ?
#
loop_
_entity_poly.entity_id
_entity_poly.type
_entity_poly.pdbx_seq_one_letter_code
_entity_poly.pdbx_strand_id
1 'polypeptide(L)'
;MGSPGSPSYAICICTYYEHLLHEKLKRFEHNGEIYDCTPITKGMRYIDDLLVFLAWDKSDAKTKDLADAIKKYIQKGTYHKFMKLKSEDTTKPFCFLEGIISVKEKEDSHDFIEIKYNNKNFDHLLKTNKIKLHTLQHRHSFITNNQAKAKIIGQLHRMKRTVLSDEKLIIAVQEFTYIATHLKYTKREIMGAICHMLKNDTSWLIVT
;
A
#
# COMPACT_ATOMS: atom_id res chain seq x y z
N MET A 1 -0.31 24.65 11.45
CA MET A 1 0.23 24.09 10.20
C MET A 1 1.74 24.12 10.30
N GLY A 2 2.42 23.02 9.92
CA GLY A 2 3.86 22.92 9.99
C GLY A 2 4.57 23.79 8.94
N SER A 3 5.87 24.09 9.19
CA SER A 3 6.74 24.76 8.22
C SER A 3 6.77 23.98 6.87
N PRO A 4 6.90 24.65 5.71
CA PRO A 4 7.06 23.98 4.42
C PRO A 4 8.20 22.97 4.36
N GLY A 5 9.25 23.14 5.16
CA GLY A 5 10.36 22.18 5.28
C GLY A 5 10.09 20.98 6.19
N SER A 6 9.01 21.00 6.96
CA SER A 6 8.72 19.96 7.97
C SER A 6 8.67 18.51 7.40
N PRO A 7 8.04 18.25 6.23
CA PRO A 7 8.06 16.92 5.65
C PRO A 7 9.47 16.46 5.26
N SER A 8 10.29 17.35 4.68
CA SER A 8 11.65 17.03 4.28
C SER A 8 12.54 16.69 5.47
N TYR A 9 12.45 17.46 6.56
CA TYR A 9 13.16 17.15 7.80
C TYR A 9 12.72 15.82 8.41
N ALA A 10 11.42 15.56 8.47
CA ALA A 10 10.89 14.29 8.96
C ALA A 10 11.43 13.12 8.13
N ILE A 11 11.44 13.24 6.80
CA ILE A 11 12.00 12.23 5.90
C ILE A 11 13.49 11.99 6.20
N CYS A 12 14.30 13.05 6.31
CA CYS A 12 15.73 12.92 6.60
C CYS A 12 15.98 12.22 7.95
N ILE A 13 15.25 12.61 9.00
CA ILE A 13 15.39 12.01 10.33
C ILE A 13 15.01 10.54 10.29
N CYS A 14 13.88 10.19 9.70
CA CYS A 14 13.44 8.79 9.59
C CYS A 14 14.44 7.97 8.78
N THR A 15 14.93 8.49 7.64
CA THR A 15 15.92 7.79 6.79
C THR A 15 17.22 7.53 7.55
N TYR A 16 17.67 8.47 8.37
CA TYR A 16 18.85 8.26 9.22
C TYR A 16 18.65 7.07 10.19
N TYR A 17 17.53 7.02 10.90
CA TYR A 17 17.27 5.92 11.83
C TYR A 17 17.03 4.59 11.12
N GLU A 18 16.43 4.59 9.94
CA GLU A 18 16.24 3.40 9.12
C GLU A 18 17.57 2.87 8.56
N HIS A 19 18.53 3.77 8.25
CA HIS A 19 19.87 3.38 7.92
C HIS A 19 20.58 2.70 9.11
N LEU A 20 20.47 3.26 10.31
CA LEU A 20 21.02 2.63 11.53
C LEU A 20 20.36 1.26 11.79
N LEU A 21 19.05 1.14 11.58
CA LEU A 21 18.34 -0.14 11.67
C LEU A 21 18.93 -1.16 10.67
N HIS A 22 19.13 -0.74 9.42
CA HIS A 22 19.69 -1.63 8.39
C HIS A 22 21.09 -2.12 8.77
N GLU A 23 21.98 -1.24 9.26
CA GLU A 23 23.30 -1.63 9.74
C GLU A 23 23.21 -2.57 10.96
N LYS A 24 22.25 -2.36 11.86
CA LYS A 24 22.01 -3.26 12.99
C LYS A 24 21.50 -4.62 12.54
N LEU A 25 20.64 -4.68 11.52
CA LEU A 25 20.12 -5.94 10.98
C LEU A 25 21.18 -6.80 10.28
N LYS A 26 22.24 -6.19 9.73
CA LYS A 26 23.40 -6.92 9.20
C LYS A 26 24.17 -7.69 10.28
N ARG A 27 24.11 -7.25 11.52
CA ARG A 27 24.77 -7.84 12.68
C ARG A 27 23.83 -7.87 13.87
N PHE A 28 22.72 -8.57 13.72
CA PHE A 28 21.70 -8.69 14.75
C PHE A 28 22.12 -9.78 15.73
N GLU A 29 22.37 -9.40 16.98
CA GLU A 29 22.71 -10.35 18.04
C GLU A 29 21.44 -10.89 18.68
N HIS A 30 21.31 -12.22 18.71
CA HIS A 30 20.20 -12.92 19.34
C HIS A 30 20.68 -14.24 19.93
N ASN A 31 20.37 -14.50 21.20
CA ASN A 31 20.78 -15.70 21.94
C ASN A 31 22.29 -15.99 21.91
N GLY A 32 23.14 -14.94 21.87
CA GLY A 32 24.60 -15.05 21.83
C GLY A 32 25.20 -15.35 20.46
N GLU A 33 24.37 -15.40 19.41
CA GLU A 33 24.78 -15.56 18.02
C GLU A 33 24.52 -14.28 17.22
N ILE A 34 25.29 -14.07 16.14
CA ILE A 34 25.16 -12.92 15.25
C ILE A 34 24.55 -13.37 13.92
N TYR A 35 23.48 -12.74 13.51
CA TYR A 35 22.73 -13.03 12.28
C TYR A 35 22.74 -11.86 11.32
N ASP A 36 22.85 -12.12 10.00
CA ASP A 36 22.44 -11.18 8.98
C ASP A 36 20.95 -11.36 8.72
N CYS A 37 20.15 -10.43 9.22
CA CYS A 37 18.69 -10.45 9.10
C CYS A 37 18.16 -9.63 7.89
N THR A 38 19.03 -9.05 7.07
CA THR A 38 18.63 -8.24 5.93
C THR A 38 17.91 -9.02 4.82
N PRO A 39 18.21 -10.31 4.55
CA PRO A 39 17.47 -11.10 3.57
C PRO A 39 16.02 -11.36 3.96
N ILE A 40 15.75 -11.55 5.27
CA ILE A 40 14.43 -11.89 5.81
C ILE A 40 13.62 -10.67 6.22
N THR A 41 14.19 -9.47 6.14
CA THR A 41 13.54 -8.21 6.52
C THR A 41 13.44 -7.29 5.32
N LYS A 42 12.22 -6.93 4.92
CA LYS A 42 11.98 -5.94 3.87
C LYS A 42 11.02 -4.89 4.39
N GLY A 43 11.29 -3.63 4.10
CA GLY A 43 10.47 -2.53 4.56
C GLY A 43 10.33 -1.42 3.54
N MET A 44 9.27 -0.67 3.67
CA MET A 44 9.03 0.57 2.96
C MET A 44 8.38 1.59 3.88
N ARG A 45 8.69 2.85 3.66
CA ARG A 45 8.08 3.96 4.39
C ARG A 45 7.42 4.93 3.44
N TYR A 46 6.30 5.45 3.85
CA TYR A 46 5.64 6.57 3.22
C TYR A 46 5.31 7.62 4.28
N ILE A 47 6.09 8.70 4.30
CA ILE A 47 6.04 9.77 5.30
C ILE A 47 6.18 9.22 6.72
N ASP A 48 5.09 8.99 7.42
CA ASP A 48 4.96 8.51 8.80
C ASP A 48 4.53 7.02 8.91
N ASP A 49 4.05 6.44 7.82
CA ASP A 49 3.65 5.03 7.78
C ASP A 49 4.85 4.14 7.41
N LEU A 50 5.18 3.18 8.28
CA LEU A 50 6.21 2.17 8.06
C LEU A 50 5.57 0.80 7.90
N LEU A 51 5.84 0.14 6.77
CA LEU A 51 5.47 -1.25 6.50
C LEU A 51 6.72 -2.11 6.51
N VAL A 52 6.71 -3.17 7.32
CA VAL A 52 7.82 -4.13 7.40
C VAL A 52 7.30 -5.55 7.20
N PHE A 53 7.94 -6.27 6.32
CA PHE A 53 7.75 -7.70 6.13
C PHE A 53 8.90 -8.46 6.79
N LEU A 54 8.55 -9.47 7.58
CA LEU A 54 9.48 -10.40 8.19
C LEU A 54 9.15 -11.80 7.68
N ALA A 55 10.14 -12.50 7.16
CA ALA A 55 10.01 -13.88 6.72
C ALA A 55 10.65 -14.82 7.73
N TRP A 56 10.04 -15.99 7.96
CA TRP A 56 10.62 -17.06 8.77
C TRP A 56 10.19 -18.41 8.21
N ASP A 57 10.93 -19.45 8.54
CA ASP A 57 10.58 -20.82 8.20
C ASP A 57 9.61 -21.38 9.25
N LYS A 58 8.41 -21.79 8.81
CA LYS A 58 7.36 -22.37 9.70
C LYS A 58 7.81 -23.67 10.37
N SER A 59 8.73 -24.40 9.75
CA SER A 59 9.26 -25.66 10.26
C SER A 59 10.36 -25.46 11.30
N ASP A 60 10.95 -24.26 11.40
CA ASP A 60 12.03 -23.94 12.31
C ASP A 60 11.64 -22.88 13.34
N ALA A 61 11.41 -23.34 14.58
CA ALA A 61 11.04 -22.47 15.70
C ALA A 61 12.09 -21.39 16.01
N LYS A 62 13.38 -21.62 15.70
CA LYS A 62 14.46 -20.64 15.92
C LYS A 62 14.31 -19.45 14.98
N THR A 63 13.93 -19.67 13.74
CA THR A 63 13.72 -18.57 12.78
C THR A 63 12.53 -17.72 13.16
N LYS A 64 11.47 -18.30 13.74
CA LYS A 64 10.33 -17.57 14.27
C LYS A 64 10.74 -16.72 15.48
N ASP A 65 11.49 -17.28 16.42
CA ASP A 65 11.98 -16.55 17.61
C ASP A 65 12.86 -15.36 17.20
N LEU A 66 13.73 -15.56 16.21
CA LEU A 66 14.54 -14.49 15.62
C LEU A 66 13.66 -13.40 14.97
N ALA A 67 12.63 -13.76 14.20
CA ALA A 67 11.73 -12.80 13.60
C ALA A 67 10.94 -12.01 14.66
N ASP A 68 10.51 -12.65 15.74
CA ASP A 68 9.86 -11.99 16.87
C ASP A 68 10.79 -11.04 17.62
N ALA A 69 12.07 -11.39 17.77
CA ALA A 69 13.08 -10.52 18.35
C ALA A 69 13.33 -9.29 17.47
N ILE A 70 13.43 -9.46 16.15
CA ILE A 70 13.54 -8.35 15.18
C ILE A 70 12.33 -7.44 15.26
N LYS A 71 11.12 -8.00 15.28
CA LYS A 71 9.87 -7.24 15.42
C LYS A 71 9.88 -6.36 16.66
N LYS A 72 10.25 -6.93 17.82
CA LYS A 72 10.37 -6.19 19.10
C LYS A 72 11.42 -5.08 19.01
N TYR A 73 12.54 -5.37 18.35
CA TYR A 73 13.61 -4.37 18.17
C TYR A 73 13.12 -3.22 17.28
N ILE A 74 12.47 -3.50 16.14
CA ILE A 74 11.91 -2.47 15.25
C ILE A 74 10.93 -1.58 15.99
N GLN A 75 10.03 -2.16 16.77
CA GLN A 75 8.99 -1.42 17.51
C GLN A 75 9.56 -0.48 18.58
N LYS A 76 10.66 -0.86 19.22
CA LYS A 76 11.21 -0.14 20.38
C LYS A 76 12.49 0.62 20.12
N GLY A 77 13.29 0.18 19.15
CA GLY A 77 14.67 0.60 18.96
C GLY A 77 14.97 1.32 17.66
N THR A 78 14.07 1.34 16.68
CA THR A 78 14.36 1.95 15.38
C THR A 78 14.48 3.46 15.46
N TYR A 79 13.56 4.13 16.14
CA TYR A 79 13.52 5.58 16.19
C TYR A 79 13.91 6.13 17.56
N HIS A 80 14.23 7.42 17.59
CA HIS A 80 14.52 8.12 18.83
C HIS A 80 13.36 7.96 19.84
N LYS A 81 13.69 7.98 21.14
CA LYS A 81 12.74 7.81 22.27
C LYS A 81 11.49 8.68 22.23
N PHE A 82 11.50 9.79 21.49
CA PHE A 82 10.35 10.66 21.30
C PHE A 82 9.43 10.24 20.14
N MET A 83 9.86 9.30 19.29
CA MET A 83 9.07 8.76 18.20
C MET A 83 8.63 7.34 18.57
N LYS A 84 7.32 7.11 18.66
CA LYS A 84 6.76 5.80 18.99
C LYS A 84 6.09 5.21 17.76
N LEU A 85 6.50 4.00 17.40
CA LEU A 85 5.77 3.21 16.42
C LEU A 85 4.52 2.62 17.08
N LYS A 86 3.36 2.93 16.51
CA LYS A 86 2.10 2.25 16.84
C LYS A 86 1.98 1.07 15.89
N SER A 87 2.09 -0.14 16.44
CA SER A 87 1.90 -1.36 15.65
C SER A 87 0.41 -1.63 15.46
N GLU A 88 0.03 -1.96 14.22
CA GLU A 88 -1.30 -2.48 13.91
C GLU A 88 -1.30 -4.01 13.92
N ASP A 89 -2.48 -4.60 14.13
CA ASP A 89 -2.68 -6.05 14.07
C ASP A 89 -2.63 -6.49 12.58
N THR A 90 -1.58 -7.23 12.23
CA THR A 90 -1.36 -7.73 10.86
C THR A 90 -1.87 -9.15 10.66
N THR A 91 -2.52 -9.77 11.65
CA THR A 91 -3.19 -11.08 11.52
C THR A 91 -4.46 -10.98 10.67
N LYS A 92 -5.00 -9.77 10.54
CA LYS A 92 -6.16 -9.43 9.70
C LYS A 92 -5.72 -8.56 8.52
N PRO A 93 -6.50 -8.54 7.41
CA PRO A 93 -6.24 -7.59 6.33
C PRO A 93 -6.16 -6.16 6.86
N PHE A 94 -5.11 -5.44 6.52
CA PHE A 94 -4.89 -4.05 6.95
C PHE A 94 -4.63 -3.12 5.77
N CYS A 95 -4.87 -1.83 5.97
CA CYS A 95 -4.66 -0.82 4.95
C CYS A 95 -3.27 -0.21 5.05
N PHE A 96 -2.54 -0.19 3.93
CA PHE A 96 -1.33 0.61 3.77
C PHE A 96 -1.45 1.41 2.48
N LEU A 97 -1.44 2.74 2.59
CA LEU A 97 -1.68 3.66 1.48
C LEU A 97 -3.03 3.40 0.78
N GLU A 98 -2.96 2.96 -0.47
CA GLU A 98 -4.11 2.64 -1.32
C GLU A 98 -4.32 1.13 -1.46
N GLY A 99 -3.56 0.31 -0.73
CA GLY A 99 -3.66 -1.15 -0.72
C GLY A 99 -4.28 -1.71 0.54
N ILE A 100 -5.06 -2.77 0.38
CA ILE A 100 -5.43 -3.68 1.47
C ILE A 100 -4.50 -4.87 1.36
N ILE A 101 -3.65 -5.03 2.36
CA ILE A 101 -2.64 -6.09 2.41
C ILE A 101 -3.15 -7.21 3.29
N SER A 102 -3.03 -8.45 2.82
CA SER A 102 -3.30 -9.65 3.59
C SER A 102 -2.26 -10.71 3.31
N VAL A 103 -1.90 -11.49 4.31
CA VAL A 103 -1.11 -12.71 4.16
C VAL A 103 -2.06 -13.85 3.93
N LYS A 104 -1.82 -14.65 2.90
CA LYS A 104 -2.58 -15.85 2.56
C LYS A 104 -1.72 -17.08 2.80
N GLU A 105 -2.19 -17.92 3.67
CA GLU A 105 -1.57 -19.23 3.91
C GLU A 105 -1.91 -20.19 2.78
N LYS A 106 -0.92 -20.99 2.40
CA LYS A 106 -1.10 -22.09 1.44
C LYS A 106 -0.54 -23.36 2.07
N GLU A 107 -1.33 -24.44 2.08
CA GLU A 107 -1.04 -25.68 2.81
C GLU A 107 0.29 -26.33 2.41
N ASP A 108 0.65 -26.30 1.13
CA ASP A 108 1.83 -27.00 0.58
C ASP A 108 2.93 -26.05 0.06
N SER A 109 2.89 -24.77 0.38
CA SER A 109 3.87 -23.81 -0.15
C SER A 109 4.05 -22.61 0.77
N HIS A 110 4.92 -21.70 0.33
CA HIS A 110 5.14 -20.44 1.04
C HIS A 110 3.89 -19.57 1.09
N ASP A 111 3.68 -18.91 2.22
CA ASP A 111 2.67 -17.87 2.33
C ASP A 111 2.93 -16.78 1.30
N PHE A 112 1.87 -16.20 0.77
CA PHE A 112 2.00 -15.11 -0.16
C PHE A 112 1.23 -13.87 0.30
N ILE A 113 1.73 -12.72 -0.14
CA ILE A 113 1.10 -11.44 0.15
C ILE A 113 0.09 -11.14 -0.96
N GLU A 114 -1.16 -10.97 -0.59
CA GLU A 114 -2.20 -10.48 -1.48
C GLU A 114 -2.39 -8.97 -1.25
N ILE A 115 -2.38 -8.19 -2.34
CA ILE A 115 -2.65 -6.76 -2.30
C ILE A 115 -3.88 -6.48 -3.16
N LYS A 116 -4.91 -5.87 -2.54
CA LYS A 116 -6.11 -5.36 -3.22
C LYS A 116 -6.10 -3.84 -3.22
N TYR A 117 -6.63 -3.22 -4.25
CA TYR A 117 -6.83 -1.77 -4.24
C TYR A 117 -7.93 -1.38 -3.25
N ASN A 118 -7.66 -0.37 -2.44
CA ASN A 118 -8.62 0.14 -1.47
C ASN A 118 -9.41 1.31 -2.06
N ASN A 119 -10.54 1.04 -2.66
CA ASN A 119 -11.50 2.08 -3.06
C ASN A 119 -12.25 2.62 -1.84
N LYS A 120 -11.59 3.49 -1.07
CA LYS A 120 -12.04 4.03 0.23
C LYS A 120 -13.49 4.53 0.29
N ASN A 121 -14.08 4.84 -0.87
CA ASN A 121 -15.47 5.29 -0.96
C ASN A 121 -16.46 4.16 -1.26
N PHE A 122 -16.01 3.01 -1.79
CA PHE A 122 -16.91 2.01 -2.37
C PHE A 122 -17.86 1.43 -1.32
N ASP A 123 -17.32 0.87 -0.24
CA ASP A 123 -18.13 0.29 0.84
C ASP A 123 -19.05 1.33 1.51
N HIS A 124 -18.53 2.54 1.71
CA HIS A 124 -19.33 3.62 2.30
C HIS A 124 -20.46 4.04 1.38
N LEU A 125 -20.19 4.15 0.07
CA LEU A 125 -21.16 4.50 -0.94
C LEU A 125 -22.28 3.45 -1.04
N LEU A 126 -21.93 2.15 -1.03
CA LEU A 126 -22.92 1.07 -1.03
C LEU A 126 -23.84 1.13 0.19
N LYS A 127 -23.29 1.45 1.38
CA LYS A 127 -24.06 1.50 2.63
C LYS A 127 -24.90 2.75 2.79
N THR A 128 -24.40 3.90 2.36
CA THR A 128 -24.98 5.21 2.71
C THR A 128 -25.44 6.03 1.51
N ASN A 129 -25.12 5.57 0.29
CA ASN A 129 -25.32 6.32 -0.95
C ASN A 129 -24.63 7.70 -0.96
N LYS A 130 -23.56 7.86 -0.18
CA LYS A 130 -22.79 9.11 -0.05
C LYS A 130 -21.30 8.89 -0.25
N ILE A 131 -20.62 9.87 -0.82
CA ILE A 131 -19.16 9.89 -0.93
C ILE A 131 -18.57 10.44 0.38
N LYS A 132 -17.63 9.72 0.97
CA LYS A 132 -16.92 10.11 2.21
C LYS A 132 -15.66 10.93 1.92
N LEU A 133 -14.89 10.53 0.91
CA LEU A 133 -13.63 11.15 0.55
C LEU A 133 -13.66 11.66 -0.88
N HIS A 134 -13.32 12.92 -1.10
CA HIS A 134 -13.34 13.54 -2.42
C HIS A 134 -12.05 13.24 -3.23
N THR A 135 -11.78 11.94 -3.47
CA THR A 135 -10.66 11.48 -4.31
C THR A 135 -10.87 11.79 -5.79
N LEU A 136 -12.12 11.85 -6.23
CA LEU A 136 -12.53 12.28 -7.55
C LEU A 136 -13.55 13.40 -7.40
N GLN A 137 -13.38 14.50 -8.14
CA GLN A 137 -14.32 15.60 -8.11
C GLN A 137 -15.63 15.22 -8.81
N HIS A 138 -16.75 15.79 -8.36
CA HIS A 138 -18.03 15.65 -9.03
C HIS A 138 -17.96 16.21 -10.46
N ARG A 139 -18.55 15.50 -11.44
CA ARG A 139 -18.42 15.87 -12.86
C ARG A 139 -18.96 17.26 -13.19
N HIS A 140 -20.01 17.68 -12.49
CA HIS A 140 -20.60 19.00 -12.64
C HIS A 140 -19.90 20.11 -11.84
N SER A 141 -18.75 19.83 -11.19
CA SER A 141 -17.88 20.87 -10.67
C SER A 141 -17.15 21.56 -11.83
N PHE A 142 -16.56 22.75 -11.56
CA PHE A 142 -15.85 23.54 -12.58
C PHE A 142 -14.56 22.86 -13.07
N ILE A 143 -14.71 21.70 -13.76
CA ILE A 143 -13.60 20.99 -14.38
C ILE A 143 -13.85 20.84 -15.88
N THR A 144 -12.78 21.03 -16.65
CA THR A 144 -12.83 20.81 -18.11
C THR A 144 -12.89 19.32 -18.45
N ASN A 145 -13.33 18.98 -19.66
CA ASN A 145 -13.36 17.59 -20.13
C ASN A 145 -11.96 16.94 -20.09
N ASN A 146 -10.91 17.69 -20.42
CA ASN A 146 -9.54 17.19 -20.37
C ASN A 146 -9.08 16.89 -18.94
N GLN A 147 -9.41 17.76 -17.98
CA GLN A 147 -9.12 17.53 -16.56
C GLN A 147 -9.90 16.32 -16.01
N ALA A 148 -11.17 16.17 -16.39
CA ALA A 148 -11.99 15.03 -16.03
C ALA A 148 -11.37 13.72 -16.53
N LYS A 149 -11.00 13.67 -17.82
CA LYS A 149 -10.31 12.53 -18.43
C LYS A 149 -8.97 12.22 -17.75
N ALA A 150 -8.13 13.24 -17.53
CA ALA A 150 -6.84 13.07 -16.88
C ALA A 150 -6.96 12.50 -15.46
N LYS A 151 -7.99 12.90 -14.68
CA LYS A 151 -8.26 12.36 -13.35
C LYS A 151 -8.66 10.89 -13.38
N ILE A 152 -9.52 10.49 -14.31
CA ILE A 152 -9.89 9.08 -14.49
C ILE A 152 -8.64 8.27 -14.83
N ILE A 153 -7.86 8.70 -15.82
CA ILE A 153 -6.61 8.03 -16.23
C ILE A 153 -5.63 7.91 -15.04
N GLY A 154 -5.46 8.98 -14.26
CA GLY A 154 -4.61 8.98 -13.06
C GLY A 154 -5.05 7.94 -12.03
N GLN A 155 -6.34 7.79 -11.79
CA GLN A 155 -6.87 6.77 -10.87
C GLN A 155 -6.65 5.35 -11.40
N LEU A 156 -6.88 5.12 -12.69
CA LEU A 156 -6.63 3.82 -13.32
C LEU A 156 -5.15 3.41 -13.23
N HIS A 157 -4.21 4.33 -13.50
CA HIS A 157 -2.78 4.05 -13.32
C HIS A 157 -2.41 3.73 -11.86
N ARG A 158 -3.03 4.41 -10.89
CA ARG A 158 -2.82 4.10 -9.47
C ARG A 158 -3.28 2.68 -9.14
N MET A 159 -4.47 2.28 -9.58
CA MET A 159 -4.98 0.92 -9.38
C MET A 159 -4.01 -0.11 -9.95
N LYS A 160 -3.56 0.07 -11.20
CA LYS A 160 -2.63 -0.85 -11.84
C LYS A 160 -1.31 -0.99 -11.09
N ARG A 161 -0.76 0.11 -10.56
CA ARG A 161 0.49 0.09 -9.78
C ARG A 161 0.34 -0.56 -8.40
N THR A 162 -0.87 -0.56 -7.85
CA THR A 162 -1.13 -1.06 -6.50
C THR A 162 -1.46 -2.55 -6.50
N VAL A 163 -2.10 -3.05 -7.56
CA VAL A 163 -2.63 -4.42 -7.60
C VAL A 163 -1.65 -5.33 -8.35
N LEU A 164 -1.42 -6.53 -7.79
CA LEU A 164 -0.47 -7.50 -8.36
C LEU A 164 -1.12 -8.48 -9.33
N SER A 165 -2.47 -8.61 -9.35
CA SER A 165 -3.17 -9.54 -10.22
C SER A 165 -4.21 -8.83 -11.08
N ASP A 166 -4.36 -9.31 -12.32
CA ASP A 166 -5.32 -8.75 -13.27
C ASP A 166 -6.77 -8.90 -12.80
N GLU A 167 -7.13 -10.01 -12.17
CA GLU A 167 -8.47 -10.22 -11.60
C GLU A 167 -8.81 -9.14 -10.57
N LYS A 168 -7.86 -8.82 -9.67
CA LYS A 168 -8.05 -7.77 -8.67
C LYS A 168 -8.11 -6.39 -9.30
N LEU A 169 -7.39 -6.18 -10.40
CA LEU A 169 -7.45 -4.93 -11.16
C LEU A 169 -8.83 -4.74 -11.78
N ILE A 170 -9.41 -5.80 -12.38
CA ILE A 170 -10.76 -5.74 -12.95
C ILE A 170 -11.77 -5.33 -11.87
N ILE A 171 -11.72 -5.97 -10.70
CA ILE A 171 -12.59 -5.62 -9.56
C ILE A 171 -12.42 -4.15 -9.17
N ALA A 172 -11.18 -3.69 -9.01
CA ALA A 172 -10.89 -2.30 -8.64
C ALA A 172 -11.43 -1.30 -9.66
N VAL A 173 -11.33 -1.60 -10.97
CA VAL A 173 -11.87 -0.77 -12.06
C VAL A 173 -13.39 -0.78 -12.05
N GLN A 174 -14.04 -1.91 -11.77
CA GLN A 174 -15.50 -1.99 -11.64
C GLN A 174 -16.01 -1.14 -10.47
N GLU A 175 -15.41 -1.26 -9.29
CA GLU A 175 -15.72 -0.44 -8.12
C GLU A 175 -15.53 1.05 -8.40
N PHE A 176 -14.41 1.41 -9.04
CA PHE A 176 -14.14 2.79 -9.43
C PHE A 176 -15.16 3.32 -10.43
N THR A 177 -15.57 2.50 -11.42
CA THR A 177 -16.60 2.86 -12.40
C THR A 177 -17.92 3.16 -11.71
N TYR A 178 -18.28 2.38 -10.70
CA TYR A 178 -19.48 2.64 -9.89
C TYR A 178 -19.39 3.99 -9.16
N ILE A 179 -18.26 4.28 -8.51
CA ILE A 179 -18.00 5.56 -7.83
C ILE A 179 -18.06 6.73 -8.82
N ALA A 180 -17.40 6.61 -9.97
CA ALA A 180 -17.35 7.64 -10.98
C ALA A 180 -18.77 7.93 -11.56
N THR A 181 -19.57 6.90 -11.78
CA THR A 181 -20.97 7.04 -12.23
C THR A 181 -21.80 7.76 -11.18
N HIS A 182 -21.63 7.45 -9.91
CA HIS A 182 -22.30 8.18 -8.81
C HIS A 182 -21.91 9.67 -8.79
N LEU A 183 -20.65 9.99 -9.11
CA LEU A 183 -20.13 11.35 -9.27
C LEU A 183 -20.53 12.01 -10.61
N LYS A 184 -21.48 11.42 -11.35
CA LYS A 184 -22.06 11.92 -12.60
C LYS A 184 -21.11 11.91 -13.80
N TYR A 185 -20.04 11.11 -13.77
CA TYR A 185 -19.29 10.81 -14.98
C TYR A 185 -20.12 9.88 -15.88
N THR A 186 -20.14 10.18 -17.16
CA THR A 186 -20.87 9.34 -18.12
C THR A 186 -20.08 8.06 -18.44
N LYS A 187 -20.80 6.99 -18.78
CA LYS A 187 -20.17 5.75 -19.25
C LYS A 187 -19.22 6.01 -20.43
N ARG A 188 -19.58 6.94 -21.33
CA ARG A 188 -18.75 7.32 -22.49
C ARG A 188 -17.41 7.95 -22.07
N GLU A 189 -17.41 8.81 -21.04
CA GLU A 189 -16.18 9.44 -20.52
C GLU A 189 -15.27 8.41 -19.87
N ILE A 190 -15.82 7.51 -19.07
CA ILE A 190 -15.04 6.45 -18.38
C ILE A 190 -14.46 5.49 -19.41
N MET A 191 -15.27 4.97 -20.33
CA MET A 191 -14.81 4.07 -21.39
C MET A 191 -13.81 4.74 -22.32
N GLY A 192 -14.02 6.03 -22.65
CA GLY A 192 -13.06 6.81 -23.45
C GLY A 192 -11.69 6.96 -22.78
N ALA A 193 -11.66 7.08 -21.45
CA ALA A 193 -10.40 7.08 -20.68
C ALA A 193 -9.73 5.71 -20.67
N ILE A 194 -10.49 4.64 -20.45
CA ILE A 194 -9.98 3.25 -20.50
C ILE A 194 -9.41 2.93 -21.88
N CYS A 195 -10.15 3.20 -22.96
CA CYS A 195 -9.68 2.98 -24.33
C CYS A 195 -8.41 3.79 -24.63
N HIS A 196 -8.31 5.01 -24.13
CA HIS A 196 -7.12 5.83 -24.29
C HIS A 196 -5.90 5.19 -23.62
N MET A 197 -6.07 4.64 -22.43
CA MET A 197 -4.99 3.94 -21.72
C MET A 197 -4.56 2.67 -22.45
N LEU A 198 -5.51 1.85 -22.88
CA LEU A 198 -5.23 0.61 -23.62
C LEU A 198 -4.47 0.85 -24.94
N LYS A 199 -4.72 1.99 -25.60
CA LYS A 199 -3.99 2.38 -26.81
C LYS A 199 -2.55 2.82 -26.54
N ASN A 200 -2.30 3.42 -25.39
CA ASN A 200 -0.99 4.02 -25.08
C ASN A 200 -0.12 3.12 -24.18
N ASP A 201 -0.70 2.11 -23.57
CA ASP A 201 0.01 1.17 -22.70
C ASP A 201 -0.52 -0.24 -22.95
N THR A 202 0.19 -0.98 -23.82
CA THR A 202 -0.15 -2.35 -24.20
C THR A 202 -0.08 -3.35 -23.04
N SER A 203 0.58 -3.00 -21.93
CA SER A 203 0.62 -3.84 -20.73
C SER A 203 -0.75 -4.02 -20.06
N TRP A 204 -1.77 -3.25 -20.49
CA TRP A 204 -3.17 -3.43 -20.10
C TRP A 204 -3.91 -4.47 -20.93
N LEU A 205 -3.35 -4.89 -22.07
CA LEU A 205 -3.98 -5.83 -23.00
C LEU A 205 -3.81 -7.30 -22.62
N ILE A 206 -3.05 -7.59 -21.56
CA ILE A 206 -2.79 -8.95 -21.07
C ILE A 206 -3.99 -9.47 -20.23
N VAL A 207 -5.05 -8.69 -20.11
CA VAL A 207 -6.25 -8.97 -19.29
C VAL A 207 -7.40 -9.54 -20.15
N THR A 208 -7.08 -10.35 -21.14
CA THR A 208 -8.12 -11.06 -21.91
C THR A 208 -8.06 -12.56 -21.73
#